data_fc29e57ebb62391e052e45bd1421ffb9
#
_entry.id   fc29e57ebb62391e052e45bd1421ffb9
#
_cell.length_a   1.000
_cell.length_b   1.000
_cell.length_c   1.000
_cell.angle_alpha   90.00
_cell.angle_beta   90.00
_cell.angle_gamma   90.00
#
_symmetry.space_group_name_H-M   'P 1'
#
loop_
_entity.id
_entity.type
_entity.pdbx_description
1 polymer ?
#
loop_
_entity_poly.entity_id
_entity_poly.type
_entity_poly.pdbx_seq_one_letter_code
_entity_poly.pdbx_strand_id
1 'polypeptide(L)'
;LTFHHALSKVEFVFKTLAATGTETAPQVYVQSLSVANLANKGTLTVAAPAAATADETTGEGTDEGTTQSYQATVQPVAFDWGTPTGTVAFTDDWNKEVTLPEGVDATAATDNKAMLLTVEPQTFTTWLMLPQSIDGKKVSITYIINKRQFTSIFALDKDNLKVWDDNQHIKYTVTLAPNVISFNPSVQDWANPTDREYQN
;
A
#
# COMPACT_ATOMS: atom_id res chain seq x y z
N LEU A 1 18.85 -14.94 -1.43
CA LEU A 1 18.91 -13.91 -0.38
C LEU A 1 17.53 -13.29 -0.28
N THR A 2 16.88 -13.41 0.88
CA THR A 2 15.56 -12.81 1.13
C THR A 2 15.77 -11.47 1.85
N PHE A 3 15.18 -10.41 1.32
CA PHE A 3 15.20 -9.09 1.96
C PHE A 3 13.85 -8.84 2.61
N HIS A 4 13.87 -8.32 3.84
CA HIS A 4 12.68 -7.85 4.53
C HIS A 4 12.69 -6.31 4.54
N HIS A 5 11.55 -5.72 4.23
CA HIS A 5 11.36 -4.28 4.32
C HIS A 5 10.89 -3.92 5.72
N ALA A 6 11.55 -2.96 6.35
CA ALA A 6 11.19 -2.48 7.68
C ALA A 6 9.92 -1.60 7.69
N LEU A 7 9.40 -1.24 6.53
CA LEU A 7 8.22 -0.40 6.37
C LEU A 7 7.11 -1.17 5.67
N SER A 8 5.89 -0.67 5.82
CA SER A 8 4.75 -1.06 5.00
C SER A 8 4.72 -0.23 3.72
N LYS A 9 4.45 -0.83 2.57
CA LYS A 9 4.10 -0.14 1.35
C LYS A 9 2.58 -0.05 1.26
N VAL A 10 2.04 1.17 1.22
CA VAL A 10 0.59 1.41 1.12
C VAL A 10 0.29 2.09 -0.20
N GLU A 11 -0.52 1.45 -1.03
CA GLU A 11 -0.84 1.91 -2.38
C GLU A 11 -2.34 2.15 -2.52
N PHE A 12 -2.72 3.30 -3.07
CA PHE A 12 -4.10 3.62 -3.42
C PHE A 12 -4.26 3.60 -4.94
N VAL A 13 -5.13 2.71 -5.40
CA VAL A 13 -5.38 2.46 -6.82
C VAL A 13 -6.84 2.76 -7.12
N PHE A 14 -7.07 3.51 -8.16
CA PHE A 14 -8.42 3.92 -8.57
C PHE A 14 -8.77 3.36 -9.94
N LYS A 15 -10.05 3.05 -10.11
CA LYS A 15 -10.65 2.68 -11.39
C LYS A 15 -12.12 3.09 -11.45
N THR A 16 -12.66 3.13 -12.65
CA THR A 16 -14.10 3.23 -12.87
C THR A 16 -14.65 1.94 -13.49
N LEU A 17 -15.95 1.88 -13.71
CA LEU A 17 -16.58 0.76 -14.40
C LEU A 17 -16.78 1.10 -15.88
N ALA A 18 -16.80 0.08 -16.74
CA ALA A 18 -17.20 0.23 -18.12
C ALA A 18 -18.65 0.71 -18.21
N ALA A 19 -18.95 1.51 -19.21
CA ALA A 19 -20.34 1.85 -19.52
C ALA A 19 -21.11 0.58 -19.89
N THR A 20 -22.33 0.48 -19.41
CA THR A 20 -23.25 -0.60 -19.78
C THR A 20 -24.25 -0.07 -20.81
N GLY A 21 -24.36 -0.73 -21.95
CA GLY A 21 -25.27 -0.35 -23.01
C GLY A 21 -24.71 0.70 -23.97
N THR A 22 -25.57 1.52 -24.53
CA THR A 22 -25.24 2.55 -25.55
C THR A 22 -24.90 3.92 -24.95
N GLU A 23 -24.84 4.03 -23.63
CA GLU A 23 -24.53 5.28 -22.95
C GLU A 23 -23.04 5.59 -22.98
N THR A 24 -22.71 6.87 -23.10
CA THR A 24 -21.32 7.32 -22.95
C THR A 24 -20.88 7.11 -21.52
N ALA A 25 -19.74 6.45 -21.32
CA ALA A 25 -19.18 6.26 -19.98
C ALA A 25 -19.04 7.61 -19.26
N PRO A 26 -19.57 7.75 -18.05
CA PRO A 26 -19.41 8.98 -17.29
C PRO A 26 -17.93 9.17 -16.97
N GLN A 27 -17.47 10.39 -17.15
CA GLN A 27 -16.10 10.76 -16.77
C GLN A 27 -16.05 10.94 -15.26
N VAL A 28 -15.12 10.22 -14.65
CA VAL A 28 -14.85 10.25 -13.20
C VAL A 28 -13.43 10.73 -12.99
N TYR A 29 -13.26 11.71 -12.12
CA TYR A 29 -11.96 12.31 -11.82
C TYR A 29 -11.69 12.25 -10.33
N VAL A 30 -10.48 11.87 -9.92
CA VAL A 30 -10.02 11.93 -8.52
C VAL A 30 -9.08 13.09 -8.36
N GLN A 31 -9.35 13.94 -7.36
CA GLN A 31 -8.56 15.14 -7.08
C GLN A 31 -7.60 14.94 -5.93
N SER A 32 -8.07 14.41 -4.81
CA SER A 32 -7.25 14.25 -3.61
C SER A 32 -7.66 13.06 -2.75
N LEU A 33 -6.71 12.65 -1.93
CA LEU A 33 -6.85 11.62 -0.92
C LEU A 33 -6.18 12.09 0.36
N SER A 34 -6.83 11.90 1.51
CA SER A 34 -6.29 12.27 2.81
C SER A 34 -6.62 11.24 3.87
N VAL A 35 -5.62 10.89 4.70
CA VAL A 35 -5.79 10.07 5.89
C VAL A 35 -5.27 10.83 7.09
N ALA A 36 -6.12 11.07 8.07
CA ALA A 36 -5.76 11.77 9.29
C ALA A 36 -5.24 10.81 10.38
N ASN A 37 -4.50 11.37 11.33
CA ASN A 37 -4.07 10.69 12.55
C ASN A 37 -3.20 9.44 12.33
N LEU A 38 -2.35 9.46 11.32
CA LEU A 38 -1.32 8.44 11.14
C LEU A 38 -0.06 8.79 11.92
N ALA A 39 0.58 7.79 12.50
CA ALA A 39 1.86 7.95 13.16
C ALA A 39 2.97 8.20 12.13
N ASN A 40 3.86 9.14 12.42
CA ASN A 40 4.96 9.53 11.53
C ASN A 40 6.35 9.43 12.19
N LYS A 41 6.43 8.94 13.43
CA LYS A 41 7.67 8.77 14.17
C LYS A 41 7.72 7.38 14.80
N GLY A 42 8.87 6.76 14.76
CA GLY A 42 9.14 5.48 15.41
C GLY A 42 10.64 5.31 15.62
N THR A 43 11.00 4.44 16.56
CA THR A 43 12.38 4.04 16.79
C THR A 43 12.52 2.61 16.29
N LEU A 44 13.38 2.42 15.31
CA LEU A 44 13.66 1.10 14.76
C LEU A 44 14.78 0.43 15.58
N THR A 45 14.48 -0.72 16.15
CA THR A 45 15.49 -1.62 16.72
C THR A 45 15.69 -2.80 15.77
N VAL A 46 16.91 -3.00 15.34
CA VAL A 46 17.29 -4.14 14.50
C VAL A 46 17.91 -5.19 15.39
N ALA A 47 17.26 -6.32 15.58
CA ALA A 47 17.84 -7.42 16.31
C ALA A 47 18.99 -8.02 15.50
N ALA A 48 20.15 -8.15 16.14
CA ALA A 48 21.25 -8.91 15.53
C ALA A 48 20.77 -10.35 15.31
N PRO A 49 21.14 -10.98 14.18
CA PRO A 49 20.85 -12.38 13.97
C PRO A 49 21.43 -13.18 15.14
N ALA A 50 20.63 -14.10 15.70
CA ALA A 50 21.15 -15.01 16.71
C ALA A 50 22.39 -15.71 16.14
N ALA A 51 23.45 -15.73 16.93
CA ALA A 51 24.66 -16.45 16.52
C ALA A 51 24.26 -17.89 16.16
N ALA A 52 24.66 -18.34 14.99
CA ALA A 52 24.46 -19.73 14.59
C ALA A 52 25.10 -20.60 15.67
N THR A 53 24.30 -21.34 16.42
CA THR A 53 24.81 -22.39 17.29
C THR A 53 25.37 -23.45 16.38
N ALA A 54 26.70 -23.56 16.32
CA ALA A 54 27.35 -24.71 15.74
C ALA A 54 26.91 -25.91 16.59
N ASP A 55 26.14 -26.81 16.01
CA ASP A 55 25.90 -28.11 16.62
C ASP A 55 27.23 -28.90 16.48
N GLU A 56 28.08 -28.79 17.51
CA GLU A 56 29.23 -29.64 17.62
C GLU A 56 28.77 -31.05 18.00
N THR A 57 28.28 -31.80 17.05
CA THR A 57 28.27 -33.26 17.19
C THR A 57 29.71 -33.74 17.14
N THR A 58 30.33 -33.87 18.31
CA THR A 58 31.57 -34.62 18.48
C THR A 58 31.27 -36.10 18.20
N GLY A 59 31.38 -36.47 16.94
CA GLY A 59 31.46 -37.88 16.53
C GLY A 59 32.91 -38.30 16.49
N GLU A 60 33.43 -39.02 17.50
CA GLU A 60 34.63 -39.84 17.36
C GLU A 60 34.36 -40.92 16.31
N GLY A 61 35.02 -40.82 15.18
CA GLY A 61 34.89 -41.83 14.12
C GLY A 61 35.86 -41.56 12.97
N THR A 62 36.98 -42.23 13.02
CA THR A 62 37.92 -42.58 11.96
C THR A 62 37.53 -42.26 10.51
N ASP A 63 38.39 -41.45 9.92
CA ASP A 63 38.91 -41.39 8.55
C ASP A 63 37.96 -41.76 7.38
N GLU A 64 37.89 -40.84 6.49
CA GLU A 64 37.57 -40.75 5.05
C GLU A 64 36.43 -39.78 4.72
N GLY A 65 36.80 -38.57 4.32
CA GLY A 65 36.06 -37.86 3.25
C GLY A 65 34.69 -37.28 3.59
N THR A 66 34.44 -36.79 4.79
CA THR A 66 33.14 -36.15 5.08
C THR A 66 33.16 -34.67 4.66
N THR A 67 32.47 -34.36 3.57
CA THR A 67 32.16 -33.00 3.18
C THR A 67 31.21 -32.41 4.25
N GLN A 68 31.74 -31.62 5.17
CA GLN A 68 30.92 -30.90 6.14
C GLN A 68 30.09 -29.83 5.40
N SER A 69 28.83 -30.07 5.27
CA SER A 69 27.89 -29.08 4.76
C SER A 69 27.47 -28.17 5.90
N TYR A 70 28.06 -26.98 5.96
CA TYR A 70 27.61 -25.93 6.87
C TYR A 70 26.30 -25.35 6.36
N GLN A 71 25.19 -25.81 6.88
CA GLN A 71 23.90 -25.15 6.72
C GLN A 71 23.78 -24.06 7.79
N ALA A 72 24.26 -22.86 7.50
CA ALA A 72 23.96 -21.70 8.32
C ALA A 72 22.49 -21.38 8.15
N THR A 73 21.66 -21.69 9.15
CA THR A 73 20.30 -21.21 9.20
C THR A 73 20.36 -19.70 9.51
N VAL A 74 20.30 -18.87 8.47
CA VAL A 74 20.22 -17.42 8.64
C VAL A 74 18.82 -17.12 9.18
N GLN A 75 18.73 -16.77 10.47
CA GLN A 75 17.50 -16.28 11.06
C GLN A 75 17.13 -14.95 10.37
N PRO A 76 15.86 -14.75 10.00
CA PRO A 76 15.43 -13.47 9.44
C PRO A 76 15.69 -12.35 10.45
N VAL A 77 16.19 -11.22 9.95
CA VAL A 77 16.35 -10.01 10.76
C VAL A 77 14.96 -9.55 11.20
N ALA A 78 14.74 -9.48 12.50
CA ALA A 78 13.50 -8.94 13.03
C ALA A 78 13.64 -7.41 13.18
N PHE A 79 12.62 -6.69 12.71
CA PHE A 79 12.48 -5.25 12.90
C PHE A 79 11.48 -5.00 14.03
N ASP A 80 11.87 -4.20 14.99
CA ASP A 80 10.97 -3.72 16.05
C ASP A 80 10.92 -2.20 16.00
N TRP A 81 9.78 -1.67 15.62
CA TRP A 81 9.53 -0.24 15.56
C TRP A 81 9.10 0.36 16.90
N GLY A 82 8.95 -0.46 17.94
CA GLY A 82 8.34 -0.03 19.19
C GLY A 82 6.92 0.50 18.94
N THR A 83 6.48 1.42 19.80
CA THR A 83 5.17 2.06 19.61
C THR A 83 5.34 3.31 18.75
N PRO A 84 4.82 3.34 17.51
CA PRO A 84 4.85 4.53 16.67
C PRO A 84 4.12 5.70 17.33
N THR A 85 4.68 6.90 17.22
CA THR A 85 4.19 8.12 17.84
C THR A 85 4.01 9.25 16.83
N GLY A 86 3.49 10.38 17.31
CA GLY A 86 3.12 11.50 16.46
C GLY A 86 1.81 11.22 15.73
N THR A 87 1.14 12.29 15.34
CA THR A 87 -0.09 12.20 14.55
C THR A 87 -0.07 13.29 13.50
N VAL A 88 -0.13 12.87 12.25
CA VAL A 88 -0.18 13.77 11.09
C VAL A 88 -1.29 13.34 10.14
N ALA A 89 -1.72 14.27 9.32
CA ALA A 89 -2.51 13.94 8.13
C ALA A 89 -1.55 13.73 6.96
N PHE A 90 -1.71 12.61 6.28
CA PHE A 90 -1.10 12.36 4.97
C PHE A 90 -2.12 12.75 3.91
N THR A 91 -1.77 13.70 3.06
CA THR A 91 -2.64 14.18 1.99
C THR A 91 -1.85 14.17 0.69
N ASP A 92 -2.43 13.58 -0.33
CA ASP A 92 -1.94 13.65 -1.69
C ASP A 92 -3.00 14.29 -2.59
N ASP A 93 -2.58 15.31 -3.31
CA ASP A 93 -3.35 15.98 -4.35
C ASP A 93 -2.80 15.59 -5.71
N TRP A 94 -3.69 15.31 -6.66
CA TRP A 94 -3.25 15.03 -8.01
C TRP A 94 -2.66 16.29 -8.64
N ASN A 95 -1.44 16.20 -9.14
CA ASN A 95 -0.66 17.35 -9.59
C ASN A 95 -0.66 17.58 -11.11
N LYS A 96 -1.32 16.68 -11.88
CA LYS A 96 -1.40 16.84 -13.34
C LYS A 96 -2.70 17.52 -13.72
N GLU A 97 -2.58 18.50 -14.61
CA GLU A 97 -3.74 19.17 -15.17
C GLU A 97 -4.56 18.25 -16.07
N VAL A 98 -5.85 18.42 -16.05
CA VAL A 98 -6.81 17.74 -16.91
C VAL A 98 -7.84 18.75 -17.40
N THR A 99 -8.35 18.56 -18.61
CA THR A 99 -9.48 19.34 -19.09
C THR A 99 -10.76 18.77 -18.47
N LEU A 100 -11.29 19.49 -17.50
CA LEU A 100 -12.60 19.15 -16.91
C LEU A 100 -13.71 19.50 -17.90
N PRO A 101 -14.83 18.74 -17.88
CA PRO A 101 -16.00 19.08 -18.70
C PRO A 101 -16.55 20.47 -18.35
N GLU A 102 -17.05 21.17 -19.35
CA GLU A 102 -17.72 22.44 -19.13
C GLU A 102 -18.90 22.32 -18.14
N GLY A 103 -19.00 23.28 -17.21
CA GLY A 103 -20.05 23.31 -16.19
C GLY A 103 -19.81 22.36 -15.02
N VAL A 104 -18.57 21.95 -14.77
CA VAL A 104 -18.20 21.28 -13.51
C VAL A 104 -18.32 22.30 -12.38
N ASP A 105 -19.25 22.03 -11.46
CA ASP A 105 -19.40 22.77 -10.21
C ASP A 105 -18.39 22.25 -9.19
N ALA A 106 -17.14 22.62 -9.38
CA ALA A 106 -16.09 22.33 -8.43
C ALA A 106 -15.79 23.64 -7.69
N THR A 107 -16.44 23.85 -6.57
CA THR A 107 -16.21 24.99 -5.68
C THR A 107 -14.77 25.06 -5.15
N ALA A 108 -13.99 24.03 -5.37
CA ALA A 108 -12.57 23.93 -5.03
C ALA A 108 -11.66 23.60 -6.24
N ALA A 109 -12.19 23.50 -7.45
CA ALA A 109 -11.35 23.30 -8.63
C ALA A 109 -10.73 24.62 -9.08
N THR A 110 -10.03 25.29 -8.17
CA THR A 110 -9.10 26.37 -8.56
C THR A 110 -7.99 25.84 -9.46
N ASP A 111 -7.81 24.53 -9.48
CA ASP A 111 -6.72 23.90 -10.20
C ASP A 111 -7.28 22.78 -11.05
N ASN A 112 -7.59 22.79 -12.19
CA ASN A 112 -7.99 21.67 -13.09
C ASN A 112 -7.11 20.41 -12.94
N LYS A 113 -6.70 20.09 -11.72
CA LYS A 113 -5.81 18.98 -11.39
C LYS A 113 -6.62 17.81 -10.88
N ALA A 114 -6.71 16.78 -11.68
CA ALA A 114 -7.40 15.56 -11.31
C ALA A 114 -6.92 14.39 -12.17
N MET A 115 -7.02 13.18 -11.64
CA MET A 115 -6.78 11.95 -12.37
C MET A 115 -8.07 11.48 -13.03
N LEU A 116 -8.14 11.49 -14.36
CA LEU A 116 -9.25 10.88 -15.09
C LEU A 116 -9.16 9.36 -14.94
N LEU A 117 -10.21 8.74 -14.42
CA LEU A 117 -10.26 7.30 -14.21
C LEU A 117 -10.56 6.55 -15.51
N THR A 118 -9.91 5.40 -15.62
CA THR A 118 -10.18 4.39 -16.64
C THR A 118 -10.73 3.12 -16.01
N VAL A 119 -11.16 2.19 -16.83
CA VAL A 119 -11.57 0.85 -16.39
C VAL A 119 -10.39 0.08 -15.81
N GLU A 120 -9.21 0.29 -16.39
CA GLU A 120 -7.97 -0.28 -15.87
C GLU A 120 -7.55 0.44 -14.58
N PRO A 121 -7.11 -0.32 -13.56
CA PRO A 121 -6.65 0.26 -12.30
C PRO A 121 -5.44 1.18 -12.50
N GLN A 122 -5.46 2.35 -11.88
CA GLN A 122 -4.40 3.35 -11.95
C GLN A 122 -3.94 3.71 -10.54
N THR A 123 -2.63 3.69 -10.30
CA THR A 123 -2.05 4.11 -9.02
C THR A 123 -2.16 5.63 -8.89
N PHE A 124 -2.82 6.06 -7.83
CA PHE A 124 -2.91 7.47 -7.44
C PHE A 124 -1.69 7.87 -6.62
N THR A 125 -1.40 7.12 -5.58
CA THR A 125 -0.26 7.36 -4.69
C THR A 125 0.25 6.09 -4.06
N THR A 126 1.50 6.14 -3.63
CA THR A 126 2.17 5.08 -2.86
C THR A 126 2.93 5.69 -1.70
N TRP A 127 2.63 5.23 -0.50
CA TRP A 127 3.29 5.66 0.73
C TRP A 127 4.15 4.56 1.32
N LEU A 128 5.28 4.95 1.89
CA LEU A 128 6.08 4.11 2.77
C LEU A 128 5.76 4.50 4.21
N MET A 129 5.10 3.60 4.92
CA MET A 129 4.53 3.88 6.23
C MET A 129 5.21 3.06 7.31
N LEU A 130 5.30 3.62 8.50
CA LEU A 130 5.65 2.87 9.70
C LEU A 130 4.59 1.80 9.95
N PRO A 131 4.99 0.59 10.38
CA PRO A 131 4.05 -0.38 10.90
C PRO A 131 3.22 0.23 12.03
N GLN A 132 1.91 0.21 11.89
CA GLN A 132 1.01 0.87 12.85
C GLN A 132 -0.41 0.35 12.79
N SER A 133 -1.13 0.51 13.89
CA SER A 133 -2.57 0.24 13.91
C SER A 133 -3.34 1.25 13.06
N ILE A 134 -4.24 0.72 12.25
CA ILE A 134 -5.20 1.50 11.45
C ILE A 134 -6.64 1.32 11.93
N ASP A 135 -6.82 0.70 13.09
CA ASP A 135 -8.15 0.51 13.68
C ASP A 135 -8.87 1.85 13.84
N GLY A 136 -10.06 1.95 13.30
CA GLY A 136 -10.86 3.17 13.28
C GLY A 136 -10.34 4.31 12.41
N LYS A 137 -9.21 4.13 11.70
CA LYS A 137 -8.69 5.14 10.77
C LYS A 137 -9.54 5.22 9.51
N LYS A 138 -9.62 6.42 8.94
CA LYS A 138 -10.45 6.69 7.77
C LYS A 138 -9.68 7.44 6.70
N VAL A 139 -9.96 7.10 5.45
CA VAL A 139 -9.50 7.86 4.29
C VAL A 139 -10.63 8.71 3.73
N SER A 140 -10.33 9.96 3.43
CA SER A 140 -11.21 10.90 2.74
C SER A 140 -10.75 11.02 1.30
N ILE A 141 -11.65 10.88 0.34
CA ILE A 141 -11.36 10.94 -1.09
C ILE A 141 -12.26 11.99 -1.72
N THR A 142 -11.66 12.96 -2.42
CA THR A 142 -12.37 13.99 -3.17
C THR A 142 -12.32 13.68 -4.66
N TYR A 143 -13.48 13.64 -5.29
CA TYR A 143 -13.63 13.24 -6.70
C TYR A 143 -14.79 13.95 -7.38
N ILE A 144 -14.81 13.91 -8.70
CA ILE A 144 -15.85 14.51 -9.56
C ILE A 144 -16.52 13.41 -10.34
N ILE A 145 -17.85 13.34 -10.26
CA ILE A 145 -18.72 12.49 -11.10
C ILE A 145 -19.88 13.34 -11.62
N ASN A 146 -20.23 13.21 -12.89
CA ASN A 146 -21.34 13.92 -13.50
C ASN A 146 -21.27 15.43 -13.24
N LYS A 147 -20.10 16.01 -13.39
CA LYS A 147 -19.81 17.45 -13.18
C LYS A 147 -19.97 17.95 -11.75
N ARG A 148 -20.16 17.07 -10.77
CA ARG A 148 -20.28 17.42 -9.36
C ARG A 148 -19.11 16.88 -8.56
N GLN A 149 -18.60 17.69 -7.64
CA GLN A 149 -17.60 17.28 -6.69
C GLN A 149 -18.23 16.60 -5.48
N PHE A 150 -17.60 15.53 -5.03
CA PHE A 150 -17.99 14.75 -3.86
C PHE A 150 -16.76 14.49 -2.99
N THR A 151 -17.03 14.29 -1.71
CA THR A 151 -16.05 13.75 -0.78
C THR A 151 -16.65 12.54 -0.09
N SER A 152 -16.00 11.40 -0.20
CA SER A 152 -16.40 10.16 0.47
C SER A 152 -15.37 9.73 1.48
N ILE A 153 -15.85 9.14 2.58
CA ILE A 153 -15.01 8.68 3.68
C ILE A 153 -15.16 7.17 3.82
N PHE A 154 -14.03 6.46 3.81
CA PHE A 154 -13.98 5.00 3.95
C PHE A 154 -13.15 4.60 5.14
N ALA A 155 -13.50 3.50 5.78
CA ALA A 155 -12.70 2.88 6.82
C ALA A 155 -11.49 2.18 6.19
N LEU A 156 -10.28 2.42 6.72
CA LEU A 156 -9.07 1.73 6.28
C LEU A 156 -9.01 0.29 6.82
N ASP A 157 -9.61 0.05 7.97
CA ASP A 157 -9.63 -1.22 8.70
C ASP A 157 -10.70 -2.21 8.19
N LYS A 158 -11.12 -2.07 6.94
CA LYS A 158 -12.06 -2.95 6.28
C LYS A 158 -11.50 -4.36 6.12
N ASP A 159 -12.38 -5.36 6.06
CA ASP A 159 -12.06 -6.77 5.81
C ASP A 159 -11.04 -7.36 6.81
N ASN A 160 -11.14 -6.95 8.09
CA ASN A 160 -10.26 -7.36 9.20
C ASN A 160 -8.80 -6.89 9.11
N LEU A 161 -8.48 -6.00 8.19
CA LEU A 161 -7.18 -5.34 8.16
C LEU A 161 -7.12 -4.34 9.32
N LYS A 162 -6.35 -4.63 10.36
CA LYS A 162 -6.24 -3.78 11.56
C LYS A 162 -4.90 -3.08 11.71
N VAL A 163 -3.90 -3.59 11.03
CA VAL A 163 -2.52 -3.13 11.14
C VAL A 163 -1.90 -3.06 9.75
N TRP A 164 -1.09 -2.06 9.52
CA TRP A 164 -0.08 -2.09 8.48
C TRP A 164 1.19 -2.64 9.10
N ASP A 165 1.55 -3.87 8.76
CA ASP A 165 2.76 -4.52 9.26
C ASP A 165 3.97 -4.22 8.37
N ASP A 166 5.17 -4.42 8.90
CA ASP A 166 6.39 -4.37 8.12
C ASP A 166 6.37 -5.44 7.00
N ASN A 167 7.18 -5.22 5.99
CA ASN A 167 7.30 -6.11 4.84
C ASN A 167 5.98 -6.41 4.09
N GLN A 168 4.91 -5.66 4.34
CA GLN A 168 3.65 -5.80 3.65
C GLN A 168 3.47 -4.77 2.54
N HIS A 169 2.86 -5.20 1.43
CA HIS A 169 2.30 -4.33 0.40
C HIS A 169 0.78 -4.35 0.52
N ILE A 170 0.22 -3.29 1.06
CA ILE A 170 -1.21 -3.09 1.22
C ILE A 170 -1.70 -2.26 0.04
N LYS A 171 -2.64 -2.80 -0.72
CA LYS A 171 -3.25 -2.12 -1.85
C LYS A 171 -4.73 -1.87 -1.58
N TYR A 172 -5.15 -0.63 -1.58
CA TYR A 172 -6.55 -0.21 -1.53
C TYR A 172 -7.05 0.05 -2.95
N THR A 173 -7.93 -0.81 -3.43
CA THR A 173 -8.57 -0.62 -4.73
C THR A 173 -9.90 0.09 -4.57
N VAL A 174 -10.00 1.28 -5.14
CA VAL A 174 -11.19 2.14 -5.09
C VAL A 174 -11.85 2.14 -6.46
N THR A 175 -13.11 1.72 -6.50
CA THR A 175 -13.94 1.82 -7.69
C THR A 175 -14.92 2.96 -7.52
N LEU A 176 -14.86 3.94 -8.42
CA LEU A 176 -15.77 5.08 -8.44
C LEU A 176 -16.56 5.08 -9.75
N ALA A 177 -17.85 4.90 -9.65
CA ALA A 177 -18.78 4.97 -10.77
C ALA A 177 -20.10 5.59 -10.29
N PRO A 178 -20.96 6.10 -11.17
CA PRO A 178 -22.20 6.78 -10.77
C PRO A 178 -23.11 5.97 -9.84
N ASN A 179 -23.11 4.65 -10.01
CA ASN A 179 -23.99 3.74 -9.27
C ASN A 179 -23.25 2.84 -8.29
N VAL A 180 -21.90 2.89 -8.26
CA VAL A 180 -21.08 2.00 -7.45
C VAL A 180 -19.90 2.76 -6.90
N ILE A 181 -19.77 2.73 -5.58
CA ILE A 181 -18.57 3.15 -4.89
C ILE A 181 -18.11 1.98 -4.03
N SER A 182 -16.89 1.48 -4.26
CA SER A 182 -16.32 0.42 -3.46
C SER A 182 -14.89 0.75 -3.05
N PHE A 183 -14.49 0.24 -1.89
CA PHE A 183 -13.18 0.41 -1.31
C PHE A 183 -12.74 -0.95 -0.75
N ASN A 184 -11.73 -1.57 -1.37
CA ASN A 184 -11.32 -2.93 -1.05
C ASN A 184 -9.82 -3.01 -0.80
N PRO A 185 -9.40 -3.35 0.44
CA PRO A 185 -8.00 -3.62 0.74
C PRO A 185 -7.59 -5.01 0.23
N SER A 186 -6.33 -5.14 -0.11
CA SER A 186 -5.64 -6.42 -0.30
C SER A 186 -4.24 -6.32 0.28
N VAL A 187 -3.75 -7.42 0.83
CA VAL A 187 -2.42 -7.50 1.43
C VAL A 187 -1.61 -8.55 0.70
N GLN A 188 -0.37 -8.21 0.37
CA GLN A 188 0.60 -9.07 -0.27
C GLN A 188 1.95 -8.93 0.44
N ASP A 189 2.76 -9.96 0.42
CA ASP A 189 4.14 -9.85 0.87
C ASP A 189 4.93 -8.96 -0.07
N TRP A 190 5.57 -7.94 0.45
CA TRP A 190 6.35 -7.00 -0.36
C TRP A 190 7.61 -7.64 -0.96
N ALA A 191 8.15 -8.64 -0.29
CA ALA A 191 9.42 -9.28 -0.63
C ALA A 191 9.29 -10.53 -1.50
N ASN A 192 8.14 -10.82 -2.10
CA ASN A 192 8.01 -12.03 -2.92
C ASN A 192 8.61 -11.79 -4.32
N PRO A 193 9.80 -12.35 -4.64
CA PRO A 193 10.48 -12.12 -5.91
C PRO A 193 9.89 -12.91 -7.09
N THR A 194 8.76 -13.58 -6.92
CA THR A 194 8.14 -14.42 -7.97
C THR A 194 7.57 -13.63 -9.15
N ASP A 195 7.49 -12.29 -9.06
CA ASP A 195 7.02 -11.45 -10.16
C ASP A 195 8.15 -10.82 -11.02
N ARG A 196 9.39 -11.25 -10.83
CA ARG A 196 10.47 -10.89 -11.75
C ARG A 196 10.55 -11.91 -12.88
N GLU A 197 9.72 -11.76 -13.89
CA GLU A 197 10.05 -12.26 -15.22
C GLU A 197 11.33 -11.52 -15.70
N TYR A 198 12.46 -12.18 -15.58
CA TYR A 198 13.65 -11.79 -16.32
C TYR A 198 13.36 -12.14 -17.78
N GLN A 199 12.92 -11.19 -18.56
CA GLN A 199 12.98 -11.31 -20.02
C GLN A 199 14.47 -11.21 -20.41
N ASN A 200 15.02 -12.34 -20.82
CA ASN A 200 16.28 -12.43 -21.53
C ASN A 200 16.13 -11.91 -22.97
#